data_03722ebae379557666337ec6d3b9b134
#
_entry.id   03722ebae379557666337ec6d3b9b134
#
_cell.length_a   1.000
_cell.length_b   1.000
_cell.length_c   1.000
_cell.angle_alpha   90.00
_cell.angle_beta   90.00
_cell.angle_gamma   90.00
#
_symmetry.space_group_name_H-M   'P 1'
#
loop_
_entity.id
_entity.type
_entity.pdbx_description
1 polymer ?
#
loop_
_entity_poly.entity_id
_entity_poly.type
_entity_poly.pdbx_seq_one_letter_code
_entity_poly.pdbx_strand_id
1 'polypeptide(L)'
;IRDKANFAGISVTDEDPTQTQEAKLAAWTYTHNGFYWAGAYACENFVLVTTDDGDSGYTTGYGSVLSLDPKTGVLLDQLKATNVGDLRSSVCYDPATDAYYFTSKGGDLYQVRTNEDGTFVKGSLNRLHLDNGGNDDNTPPMSTSTPVIHNGRAYIGVSGVSQFGAYSGHNMTVVDLESFSIAYTVPTQGYPQTSGLLTTAYEDQDGYAYVYFFDNYTPGKLRVLRDKPGMTEVDHTYTTMETYNGDSGEVTIETGYVLFTPSGAQAQYAICSPIVDGEGNIYFKNDSAYMMRLSSRVTALEITRQPERTVYEIGETFDGAGMQVTALLANGMTRDVTDYVKFTAEPLTAEDTEITVSLDLTRLDIPGGPNWVFYQNRDGQTGQEWTCPTGTVNIDLKDGHVYGQPVWTWNDDFSAYAEFACTVNPRHEKLRLDAQVTSEITTGSSCLEGGIRTYTAKVVLDGVTYTDVRTQPIPADGHKLSAVAEVPAACTENGVKAHWVCSVCGKLFADAEGQNETTLEALTIPALGHKTQLVGAKAATCTEDGYTGDEVCTVCNEVVKKGEVIPATGHKTQLVGAKAA
;
A
#
# COMPACT_ATOMS: atom_id res chain seq x y z
N ILE A 1 -5.65 4.64 -18.75
CA ILE A 1 -6.44 5.90 -18.77
C ILE A 1 -7.28 5.92 -20.04
N ARG A 2 -8.47 6.45 -19.96
CA ARG A 2 -9.40 6.54 -21.08
C ARG A 2 -10.16 7.87 -21.11
N ASP A 3 -10.56 8.26 -22.33
CA ASP A 3 -11.63 9.21 -22.59
C ASP A 3 -12.67 8.56 -23.54
N LYS A 4 -13.62 9.34 -24.04
CA LYS A 4 -14.69 8.80 -24.91
C LYS A 4 -14.17 8.09 -26.16
N ALA A 5 -13.05 8.52 -26.71
CA ALA A 5 -12.52 8.06 -28.00
C ALA A 5 -11.16 7.37 -27.91
N ASN A 6 -10.49 7.46 -26.77
CA ASN A 6 -9.11 6.99 -26.65
C ASN A 6 -8.91 6.17 -25.38
N PHE A 7 -8.09 5.14 -25.51
CA PHE A 7 -7.54 4.35 -24.42
C PHE A 7 -6.01 4.43 -24.47
N ALA A 8 -5.36 4.73 -23.35
CA ALA A 8 -3.94 5.02 -23.33
C ALA A 8 -3.21 4.28 -22.21
N GLY A 9 -2.04 3.77 -22.51
CA GLY A 9 -1.06 3.27 -21.55
C GLY A 9 -0.17 4.40 -21.06
N ILE A 10 -0.03 4.53 -19.76
CA ILE A 10 0.83 5.52 -19.09
C ILE A 10 1.67 4.81 -18.04
N SER A 11 2.99 5.09 -18.04
CA SER A 11 3.86 4.63 -16.98
C SER A 11 3.48 5.28 -15.64
N VAL A 12 3.41 4.49 -14.58
CA VAL A 12 3.23 4.96 -13.21
C VAL A 12 4.54 4.94 -12.41
N THR A 13 5.65 4.55 -13.07
CA THR A 13 6.97 4.55 -12.45
C THR A 13 7.40 6.00 -12.19
N ASP A 14 7.92 6.26 -11.00
CA ASP A 14 8.59 7.52 -10.68
C ASP A 14 9.92 7.57 -11.46
N GLU A 15 10.00 8.49 -12.41
CA GLU A 15 11.17 8.66 -13.29
C GLU A 15 12.08 9.81 -12.83
N ASP A 16 11.53 10.70 -11.97
CA ASP A 16 12.27 11.81 -11.37
C ASP A 16 11.90 11.97 -9.89
N PRO A 17 12.59 11.27 -8.98
CA PRO A 17 12.31 11.32 -7.54
C PRO A 17 12.55 12.71 -6.90
N THR A 18 13.06 13.69 -7.68
CA THR A 18 13.24 15.06 -7.19
C THR A 18 11.98 15.91 -7.36
N GLN A 19 10.99 15.42 -8.12
CA GLN A 19 9.73 16.12 -8.35
C GLN A 19 8.59 15.48 -7.56
N THR A 20 7.76 16.31 -6.96
CA THR A 20 6.54 15.87 -6.28
C THR A 20 5.39 15.58 -7.24
N GLN A 21 5.48 16.06 -8.47
CA GLN A 21 4.51 15.83 -9.53
C GLN A 21 5.24 15.70 -10.87
N GLU A 22 5.08 14.59 -11.53
CA GLU A 22 5.58 14.36 -12.88
C GLU A 22 4.44 14.43 -13.90
N ALA A 23 4.68 15.19 -14.98
CA ALA A 23 3.82 15.15 -16.15
C ALA A 23 4.12 13.87 -16.96
N LYS A 24 3.18 12.94 -17.01
CA LYS A 24 3.31 11.71 -17.77
C LYS A 24 2.73 11.86 -19.17
N LEU A 25 3.46 11.38 -20.16
CA LEU A 25 2.97 11.24 -21.53
C LEU A 25 2.44 9.81 -21.72
N ALA A 26 1.44 9.68 -22.59
CA ALA A 26 0.98 8.36 -23.00
C ALA A 26 2.11 7.63 -23.75
N ALA A 27 2.44 6.42 -23.30
CA ALA A 27 3.36 5.54 -24.01
C ALA A 27 2.78 5.11 -25.35
N TRP A 28 1.47 4.92 -25.38
CA TRP A 28 0.69 4.63 -26.58
C TRP A 28 -0.76 5.07 -26.39
N THR A 29 -1.46 5.25 -27.50
CA THR A 29 -2.89 5.57 -27.52
C THR A 29 -3.57 4.71 -28.59
N TYR A 30 -4.67 4.07 -28.23
CA TYR A 30 -5.55 3.37 -29.14
C TYR A 30 -6.85 4.16 -29.30
N THR A 31 -7.21 4.51 -30.51
CA THR A 31 -8.41 5.28 -30.82
C THR A 31 -9.52 4.36 -31.29
N HIS A 32 -10.66 4.43 -30.63
CA HIS A 32 -11.88 3.70 -30.96
C HIS A 32 -13.08 4.47 -30.41
N ASN A 33 -14.26 4.25 -30.92
CA ASN A 33 -15.46 4.81 -30.32
C ASN A 33 -15.85 4.09 -29.02
N GLY A 34 -16.43 4.82 -28.09
CA GLY A 34 -17.20 4.23 -27.00
C GLY A 34 -16.43 3.63 -25.85
N PHE A 35 -15.31 4.19 -25.43
CA PHE A 35 -14.67 3.84 -24.16
C PHE A 35 -15.40 4.50 -22.96
N TYR A 36 -16.64 4.15 -22.73
CA TYR A 36 -17.43 4.70 -21.62
C TYR A 36 -17.38 3.81 -20.39
N TRP A 37 -17.08 4.37 -19.24
CA TRP A 37 -17.15 3.83 -17.87
C TRP A 37 -16.38 2.53 -17.62
N ALA A 38 -16.13 1.71 -18.61
CA ALA A 38 -15.40 0.46 -18.46
C ALA A 38 -13.94 0.69 -18.08
N GLY A 39 -13.44 -0.07 -17.17
CA GLY A 39 -12.01 -0.25 -16.90
C GLY A 39 -11.42 -1.30 -17.81
N ALA A 40 -10.11 -1.47 -17.73
CA ALA A 40 -9.40 -2.54 -18.44
C ALA A 40 -9.05 -3.67 -17.48
N TYR A 41 -9.00 -4.89 -18.00
CA TYR A 41 -8.37 -6.02 -17.35
C TYR A 41 -6.98 -6.24 -17.94
N ALA A 42 -5.94 -6.15 -17.13
CA ALA A 42 -4.56 -6.27 -17.57
C ALA A 42 -3.99 -7.66 -17.25
N CYS A 43 -3.49 -8.33 -18.28
CA CYS A 43 -2.68 -9.53 -18.19
C CYS A 43 -1.22 -9.19 -18.54
N GLU A 44 -0.33 -10.15 -18.39
CA GLU A 44 1.08 -9.98 -18.75
C GLU A 44 1.26 -9.66 -20.25
N ASN A 45 0.52 -10.37 -21.09
CA ASN A 45 0.70 -10.33 -22.55
C ASN A 45 -0.35 -9.50 -23.29
N PHE A 46 -1.46 -9.14 -22.64
CA PHE A 46 -2.52 -8.37 -23.27
C PHE A 46 -3.36 -7.58 -22.25
N VAL A 47 -4.12 -6.63 -22.76
CA VAL A 47 -5.10 -5.85 -21.98
C VAL A 47 -6.45 -5.98 -22.67
N LEU A 48 -7.47 -6.41 -21.93
CA LEU A 48 -8.85 -6.45 -22.41
C LEU A 48 -9.60 -5.20 -21.99
N VAL A 49 -10.30 -4.59 -22.93
CA VAL A 49 -11.16 -3.43 -22.67
C VAL A 49 -12.45 -3.54 -23.48
N THR A 50 -13.57 -3.25 -22.85
CA THR A 50 -14.88 -3.20 -23.50
C THR A 50 -15.13 -1.83 -24.10
N THR A 51 -15.82 -1.81 -25.24
CA THR A 51 -16.22 -0.58 -25.92
C THR A 51 -17.67 -0.67 -26.37
N ASP A 52 -18.33 0.45 -26.49
CA ASP A 52 -19.50 0.55 -27.37
C ASP A 52 -19.05 1.01 -28.77
N ASP A 53 -19.92 0.96 -29.73
CA ASP A 53 -19.59 1.36 -31.11
C ASP A 53 -19.83 2.85 -31.37
N GLY A 54 -20.33 3.57 -30.35
CA GLY A 54 -20.69 4.97 -30.45
C GLY A 54 -21.96 5.24 -31.29
N ASP A 55 -22.67 4.19 -31.66
CA ASP A 55 -23.90 4.27 -32.44
C ASP A 55 -25.15 4.31 -31.54
N SER A 56 -26.30 4.52 -32.13
CA SER A 56 -27.58 4.77 -31.47
C SER A 56 -28.24 3.53 -30.83
N GLY A 57 -27.64 2.38 -30.96
CA GLY A 57 -28.20 1.12 -30.47
C GLY A 57 -27.94 0.84 -28.99
N TYR A 58 -28.31 1.76 -28.10
CA TYR A 58 -28.04 1.75 -26.67
C TYR A 58 -28.22 0.37 -25.98
N THR A 59 -29.25 -0.36 -26.35
CA THR A 59 -29.55 -1.72 -25.85
C THR A 59 -29.47 -2.79 -26.93
N THR A 60 -29.37 -2.44 -28.19
CA THR A 60 -29.46 -3.35 -29.34
C THR A 60 -28.34 -3.26 -30.34
N GLY A 61 -27.46 -2.26 -30.26
CA GLY A 61 -26.31 -2.09 -31.13
C GLY A 61 -25.27 -3.19 -30.98
N TYR A 62 -24.08 -2.94 -31.41
CA TYR A 62 -22.97 -3.85 -31.16
C TYR A 62 -21.92 -3.20 -30.24
N GLY A 63 -21.23 -4.02 -29.51
CA GLY A 63 -20.07 -3.64 -28.71
C GLY A 63 -18.91 -4.55 -29.01
N SER A 64 -17.73 -4.17 -28.61
CA SER A 64 -16.52 -4.96 -28.80
C SER A 64 -15.76 -5.13 -27.50
N VAL A 65 -15.12 -6.29 -27.35
CA VAL A 65 -13.99 -6.45 -26.45
C VAL A 65 -12.72 -6.41 -27.27
N LEU A 66 -11.86 -5.46 -26.97
CA LEU A 66 -10.57 -5.31 -27.64
C LEU A 66 -9.50 -5.98 -26.78
N SER A 67 -8.62 -6.71 -27.44
CA SER A 67 -7.38 -7.22 -26.85
C SER A 67 -6.23 -6.40 -27.42
N LEU A 68 -5.50 -5.72 -26.56
CA LEU A 68 -4.40 -4.82 -26.93
C LEU A 68 -3.09 -5.29 -26.31
N ASP A 69 -2.00 -5.11 -27.05
CA ASP A 69 -0.66 -5.30 -26.52
C ASP A 69 -0.38 -4.24 -25.44
N PRO A 70 -0.01 -4.65 -24.20
CA PRO A 70 0.13 -3.71 -23.08
C PRO A 70 1.30 -2.73 -23.25
N LYS A 71 2.31 -3.05 -24.06
CA LYS A 71 3.51 -2.24 -24.27
C LYS A 71 3.36 -1.26 -25.42
N THR A 72 2.63 -1.65 -26.45
CA THR A 72 2.55 -0.88 -27.71
C THR A 72 1.16 -0.34 -28.02
N GLY A 73 0.12 -0.85 -27.35
CA GLY A 73 -1.29 -0.52 -27.63
C GLY A 73 -1.79 -1.09 -28.97
N VAL A 74 -1.02 -1.96 -29.63
CA VAL A 74 -1.45 -2.59 -30.89
C VAL A 74 -2.60 -3.56 -30.63
N LEU A 75 -3.61 -3.51 -31.50
CA LEU A 75 -4.74 -4.45 -31.45
C LEU A 75 -4.24 -5.86 -31.77
N LEU A 76 -4.40 -6.76 -30.83
CA LEU A 76 -4.09 -8.19 -30.97
C LEU A 76 -5.28 -8.94 -31.57
N ASP A 77 -6.48 -8.68 -31.04
CA ASP A 77 -7.72 -9.27 -31.52
C ASP A 77 -8.93 -8.43 -31.08
N GLN A 78 -10.07 -8.64 -31.74
CA GLN A 78 -11.33 -7.97 -31.45
C GLN A 78 -12.48 -8.98 -31.47
N LEU A 79 -13.17 -9.08 -30.33
CA LEU A 79 -14.43 -9.79 -30.24
C LEU A 79 -15.58 -8.78 -30.45
N LYS A 80 -16.24 -8.84 -31.60
CA LYS A 80 -17.40 -8.03 -31.90
C LYS A 80 -18.68 -8.82 -31.64
N ALA A 81 -19.51 -8.31 -30.74
CA ALA A 81 -20.83 -8.89 -30.43
C ALA A 81 -21.93 -7.99 -30.99
N THR A 82 -22.95 -8.60 -31.58
CA THR A 82 -24.12 -7.92 -32.18
C THR A 82 -25.37 -8.12 -31.37
N ASN A 83 -26.29 -7.15 -31.38
CA ASN A 83 -27.52 -7.12 -30.57
C ASN A 83 -27.25 -7.26 -29.06
N VAL A 84 -26.19 -6.63 -28.60
CA VAL A 84 -25.74 -6.69 -27.19
C VAL A 84 -25.91 -5.35 -26.49
N GLY A 85 -26.12 -4.27 -27.23
CA GLY A 85 -26.08 -2.92 -26.70
C GLY A 85 -24.65 -2.51 -26.28
N ASP A 86 -24.57 -1.39 -25.61
CA ASP A 86 -23.29 -0.86 -25.13
C ASP A 86 -22.62 -1.80 -24.12
N LEU A 87 -21.33 -2.03 -24.30
CA LEU A 87 -20.50 -2.74 -23.31
C LEU A 87 -19.81 -1.73 -22.38
N ARG A 88 -20.43 -1.46 -21.24
CA ARG A 88 -19.95 -0.45 -20.27
C ARG A 88 -19.48 -1.04 -18.95
N SER A 89 -19.48 -2.36 -18.81
CA SER A 89 -18.80 -3.04 -17.72
C SER A 89 -17.32 -3.22 -18.05
N SER A 90 -16.48 -3.29 -17.03
CA SER A 90 -15.13 -3.81 -17.20
C SER A 90 -15.15 -5.32 -17.40
N VAL A 91 -14.08 -5.86 -17.94
CA VAL A 91 -13.84 -7.30 -18.01
C VAL A 91 -13.30 -7.76 -16.66
N CYS A 92 -13.76 -8.90 -16.17
CA CYS A 92 -13.17 -9.61 -15.04
C CYS A 92 -12.79 -11.03 -15.44
N TYR A 93 -11.85 -11.62 -14.74
CA TYR A 93 -11.34 -12.98 -14.99
C TYR A 93 -11.65 -13.88 -13.82
N ASP A 94 -12.06 -15.10 -14.12
CA ASP A 94 -12.22 -16.16 -13.14
C ASP A 94 -11.22 -17.29 -13.40
N PRO A 95 -10.26 -17.51 -12.50
CA PRO A 95 -9.25 -18.56 -12.68
C PRO A 95 -9.85 -19.98 -12.58
N ALA A 96 -11.02 -20.16 -11.93
CA ALA A 96 -11.63 -21.47 -11.80
C ALA A 96 -12.20 -21.98 -13.13
N THR A 97 -12.78 -21.09 -13.93
CA THR A 97 -13.34 -21.41 -15.25
C THR A 97 -12.40 -21.09 -16.41
N ASP A 98 -11.25 -20.47 -16.11
CA ASP A 98 -10.31 -19.94 -17.10
C ASP A 98 -11.02 -19.10 -18.17
N ALA A 99 -11.84 -18.14 -17.72
CA ALA A 99 -12.67 -17.35 -18.60
C ALA A 99 -12.80 -15.90 -18.13
N TYR A 100 -13.12 -15.03 -19.07
CA TYR A 100 -13.38 -13.62 -18.86
C TYR A 100 -14.87 -13.34 -18.94
N TYR A 101 -15.34 -12.43 -18.09
CA TYR A 101 -16.75 -12.10 -17.96
C TYR A 101 -16.96 -10.60 -18.07
N PHE A 102 -18.06 -10.21 -18.71
CA PHE A 102 -18.51 -8.83 -18.85
C PHE A 102 -20.02 -8.78 -19.08
N THR A 103 -20.63 -7.63 -18.83
CA THR A 103 -22.07 -7.43 -19.02
C THR A 103 -22.34 -6.42 -20.13
N SER A 104 -23.58 -6.39 -20.58
CA SER A 104 -24.04 -5.44 -21.59
C SER A 104 -25.33 -4.74 -21.21
N LYS A 105 -25.58 -3.61 -21.84
CA LYS A 105 -26.86 -2.92 -21.78
C LYS A 105 -27.99 -3.64 -22.52
N GLY A 106 -27.68 -4.67 -23.29
CA GLY A 106 -28.65 -5.62 -23.83
C GLY A 106 -29.14 -6.65 -22.79
N GLY A 107 -28.64 -6.57 -21.54
CA GLY A 107 -29.10 -7.39 -20.44
C GLY A 107 -28.49 -8.76 -20.33
N ASP A 108 -27.27 -8.92 -20.82
CA ASP A 108 -26.61 -10.22 -20.82
C ASP A 108 -25.30 -10.20 -20.03
N LEU A 109 -24.99 -11.34 -19.42
CA LEU A 109 -23.66 -11.73 -18.99
C LEU A 109 -23.00 -12.54 -20.09
N TYR A 110 -21.79 -12.17 -20.42
CA TYR A 110 -20.95 -12.89 -21.39
C TYR A 110 -19.80 -13.59 -20.70
N GLN A 111 -19.46 -14.76 -21.21
CA GLN A 111 -18.26 -15.51 -20.89
C GLN A 111 -17.44 -15.70 -22.18
N VAL A 112 -16.14 -15.47 -22.13
CA VAL A 112 -15.24 -15.68 -23.27
C VAL A 112 -13.87 -16.14 -22.77
N ARG A 113 -13.13 -16.89 -23.60
CA ARG A 113 -11.76 -17.31 -23.32
C ARG A 113 -10.78 -16.66 -24.29
N THR A 114 -9.54 -16.50 -23.86
CA THR A 114 -8.42 -16.08 -24.70
C THR A 114 -7.34 -17.13 -24.75
N ASN A 115 -6.53 -17.10 -25.79
CA ASN A 115 -5.24 -17.75 -25.83
C ASN A 115 -4.20 -16.91 -25.07
N GLU A 116 -3.04 -17.48 -24.77
CA GLU A 116 -1.94 -16.81 -24.07
C GLU A 116 -1.43 -15.54 -24.80
N ASP A 117 -1.60 -15.48 -26.12
CA ASP A 117 -1.24 -14.32 -26.95
C ASP A 117 -2.30 -13.22 -26.99
N GLY A 118 -3.38 -13.37 -26.25
CA GLY A 118 -4.48 -12.42 -26.17
C GLY A 118 -5.52 -12.55 -27.28
N THR A 119 -5.38 -13.50 -28.21
CA THR A 119 -6.44 -13.76 -29.22
C THR A 119 -7.61 -14.51 -28.59
N PHE A 120 -8.85 -14.20 -29.04
CA PHE A 120 -10.03 -14.86 -28.51
C PHE A 120 -10.17 -16.30 -29.02
N VAL A 121 -10.46 -17.22 -28.12
CA VAL A 121 -10.73 -18.61 -28.49
C VAL A 121 -12.04 -18.68 -29.27
N LYS A 122 -11.95 -19.13 -30.51
CA LYS A 122 -13.11 -19.21 -31.41
C LYS A 122 -14.20 -20.14 -30.83
N GLY A 123 -15.42 -19.60 -30.72
CA GLY A 123 -16.57 -20.35 -30.22
C GLY A 123 -16.64 -20.45 -28.69
N SER A 124 -15.76 -19.77 -27.96
CA SER A 124 -15.83 -19.71 -26.49
C SER A 124 -16.80 -18.67 -25.95
N LEU A 125 -17.38 -17.84 -26.78
CA LEU A 125 -18.35 -16.83 -26.36
C LEU A 125 -19.66 -17.50 -25.97
N ASN A 126 -20.00 -17.46 -24.69
CA ASN A 126 -21.28 -17.86 -24.11
C ASN A 126 -22.05 -16.61 -23.68
N ARG A 127 -23.35 -16.74 -23.61
CA ARG A 127 -24.27 -15.67 -23.26
C ARG A 127 -25.35 -16.18 -22.30
N LEU A 128 -25.55 -15.44 -21.21
CA LEU A 128 -26.66 -15.67 -20.26
C LEU A 128 -27.50 -14.39 -20.22
N HIS A 129 -28.81 -14.50 -20.54
CA HIS A 129 -29.72 -13.39 -20.38
C HIS A 129 -30.09 -13.21 -18.91
N LEU A 130 -29.89 -11.97 -18.40
CA LEU A 130 -30.13 -11.63 -17.00
C LEU A 130 -31.61 -11.30 -16.77
N ASP A 131 -32.07 -11.52 -15.54
CA ASP A 131 -33.42 -11.17 -15.12
C ASP A 131 -33.43 -9.80 -14.43
N ASN A 132 -34.37 -8.95 -14.77
CA ASN A 132 -34.57 -7.65 -14.12
C ASN A 132 -35.44 -7.72 -12.86
N GLY A 133 -35.61 -8.90 -12.26
CA GLY A 133 -36.37 -9.08 -11.03
C GLY A 133 -37.89 -9.16 -11.23
N GLY A 134 -38.34 -9.52 -12.43
CA GLY A 134 -39.76 -9.79 -12.71
C GLY A 134 -40.62 -8.55 -12.87
N ASN A 135 -40.01 -7.40 -13.12
CA ASN A 135 -40.75 -6.19 -13.41
C ASN A 135 -41.09 -6.13 -14.90
N ASP A 136 -42.37 -6.10 -15.15
CA ASP A 136 -42.98 -5.70 -16.40
C ASP A 136 -42.31 -6.24 -17.67
N ASP A 137 -42.94 -7.16 -18.37
CA ASP A 137 -42.49 -7.74 -19.66
C ASP A 137 -42.11 -6.70 -20.73
N ASN A 138 -42.35 -5.43 -20.47
CA ASN A 138 -42.04 -4.31 -21.34
C ASN A 138 -40.69 -3.61 -21.02
N THR A 139 -40.02 -4.02 -19.97
CA THR A 139 -38.76 -3.39 -19.56
C THR A 139 -37.62 -4.41 -19.55
N PRO A 140 -36.96 -4.62 -20.69
CA PRO A 140 -35.88 -5.63 -20.76
C PRO A 140 -34.76 -5.32 -19.78
N PRO A 141 -34.04 -6.33 -19.29
CA PRO A 141 -32.92 -6.13 -18.40
C PRO A 141 -31.79 -5.39 -19.08
N MET A 142 -30.98 -4.70 -18.28
CA MET A 142 -29.70 -4.12 -18.69
C MET A 142 -28.68 -4.21 -17.56
N SER A 143 -27.39 -4.22 -17.91
CA SER A 143 -26.33 -4.08 -16.92
C SER A 143 -25.16 -3.25 -17.45
N THR A 144 -24.61 -2.41 -16.59
CA THR A 144 -23.29 -1.77 -16.73
C THR A 144 -22.38 -2.16 -15.57
N SER A 145 -22.86 -3.01 -14.68
CA SER A 145 -22.10 -3.50 -13.53
C SER A 145 -21.02 -4.44 -13.99
N THR A 146 -19.79 -4.21 -13.55
CA THR A 146 -18.72 -5.18 -13.72
C THR A 146 -18.99 -6.36 -12.78
N PRO A 147 -19.04 -7.59 -13.27
CA PRO A 147 -19.24 -8.75 -12.42
C PRO A 147 -18.14 -8.85 -11.37
N VAL A 148 -18.53 -9.14 -10.14
CA VAL A 148 -17.60 -9.56 -9.08
C VAL A 148 -17.69 -11.07 -8.98
N ILE A 149 -16.55 -11.75 -9.07
CA ILE A 149 -16.51 -13.21 -9.15
C ILE A 149 -15.73 -13.77 -7.98
N HIS A 150 -16.30 -14.79 -7.36
CA HIS A 150 -15.62 -15.58 -6.33
C HIS A 150 -16.23 -16.97 -6.24
N ASN A 151 -15.38 -17.98 -6.16
CA ASN A 151 -15.75 -19.36 -5.86
C ASN A 151 -16.91 -19.89 -6.72
N GLY A 152 -16.84 -19.66 -8.05
CA GLY A 152 -17.86 -20.09 -9.01
C GLY A 152 -19.16 -19.28 -8.99
N ARG A 153 -19.18 -18.14 -8.30
CA ARG A 153 -20.33 -17.23 -8.22
C ARG A 153 -19.99 -15.87 -8.83
N ALA A 154 -20.91 -15.28 -9.57
CA ALA A 154 -20.80 -13.92 -10.06
C ALA A 154 -21.95 -13.06 -9.53
N TYR A 155 -21.61 -11.86 -9.07
CA TYR A 155 -22.54 -10.88 -8.49
C TYR A 155 -22.64 -9.69 -9.43
N ILE A 156 -23.86 -9.41 -9.90
CA ILE A 156 -24.09 -8.48 -11.00
C ILE A 156 -25.28 -7.60 -10.68
N GLY A 157 -25.10 -6.29 -10.74
CA GLY A 157 -26.21 -5.35 -10.66
C GLY A 157 -26.99 -5.31 -11.97
N VAL A 158 -28.29 -5.45 -11.89
CA VAL A 158 -29.21 -5.46 -13.03
C VAL A 158 -30.34 -4.46 -12.80
N SER A 159 -30.82 -3.85 -13.88
CA SER A 159 -31.96 -2.97 -13.90
C SER A 159 -32.77 -3.20 -15.17
N GLY A 160 -34.03 -2.84 -15.18
CA GLY A 160 -34.78 -2.67 -16.43
C GLY A 160 -34.31 -1.40 -17.15
N VAL A 161 -34.38 -1.44 -18.47
CA VAL A 161 -34.08 -0.27 -19.29
C VAL A 161 -35.20 0.73 -19.18
N SER A 162 -34.89 1.95 -18.77
CA SER A 162 -35.78 3.06 -19.02
C SER A 162 -35.03 4.20 -19.66
N GLN A 163 -35.74 5.06 -20.35
CA GLN A 163 -35.20 6.32 -20.83
C GLN A 163 -34.85 7.17 -19.59
N PHE A 164 -33.69 7.73 -19.59
CA PHE A 164 -33.13 8.65 -18.59
C PHE A 164 -34.01 8.90 -17.35
N GLY A 165 -33.71 8.22 -16.25
CA GLY A 165 -34.18 8.59 -14.92
C GLY A 165 -35.30 7.74 -14.30
N ALA A 166 -35.85 6.74 -14.99
CA ALA A 166 -36.82 5.83 -14.41
C ALA A 166 -36.41 4.38 -14.68
N TYR A 167 -35.39 3.90 -14.00
CA TYR A 167 -35.06 2.47 -13.98
C TYR A 167 -36.14 1.70 -13.20
N SER A 168 -36.42 0.48 -13.59
CA SER A 168 -37.35 -0.42 -12.91
C SER A 168 -36.77 -1.82 -12.82
N GLY A 169 -37.25 -2.60 -11.84
CA GLY A 169 -36.79 -3.97 -11.69
C GLY A 169 -35.33 -4.08 -11.29
N HIS A 170 -34.94 -3.34 -10.26
CA HIS A 170 -33.57 -3.35 -9.79
C HIS A 170 -33.27 -4.55 -8.93
N ASN A 171 -32.15 -5.21 -9.17
CA ASN A 171 -31.70 -6.30 -8.32
C ASN A 171 -30.16 -6.48 -8.39
N MET A 172 -29.63 -7.15 -7.40
CA MET A 172 -28.36 -7.84 -7.47
C MET A 172 -28.63 -9.28 -7.90
N THR A 173 -28.16 -9.65 -9.08
CA THR A 173 -28.28 -11.01 -9.62
C THR A 173 -27.06 -11.83 -9.21
N VAL A 174 -27.29 -13.01 -8.68
CA VAL A 174 -26.25 -14.00 -8.38
C VAL A 174 -26.31 -15.10 -9.42
N VAL A 175 -25.20 -15.30 -10.11
CA VAL A 175 -25.07 -16.31 -11.17
C VAL A 175 -24.16 -17.43 -10.68
N ASP A 176 -24.58 -18.65 -10.89
CA ASP A 176 -23.75 -19.84 -10.75
C ASP A 176 -22.99 -20.06 -12.07
N LEU A 177 -21.66 -19.97 -12.01
CA LEU A 177 -20.80 -20.02 -13.20
C LEU A 177 -20.55 -21.44 -13.71
N GLU A 178 -20.71 -22.45 -12.88
CA GLU A 178 -20.56 -23.86 -13.30
C GLU A 178 -21.73 -24.25 -14.21
N SER A 179 -22.95 -23.97 -13.77
CA SER A 179 -24.16 -24.22 -14.59
C SER A 179 -24.43 -23.10 -15.61
N PHE A 180 -23.74 -21.97 -15.49
CA PHE A 180 -23.93 -20.74 -16.23
C PHE A 180 -25.40 -20.29 -16.26
N SER A 181 -26.00 -20.22 -15.08
CA SER A 181 -27.41 -19.88 -14.87
C SER A 181 -27.60 -18.96 -13.66
N ILE A 182 -28.73 -18.22 -13.66
CA ILE A 182 -29.07 -17.39 -12.50
C ILE A 182 -29.40 -18.31 -11.32
N ALA A 183 -28.70 -18.14 -10.22
CA ALA A 183 -28.96 -18.83 -8.97
C ALA A 183 -30.14 -18.20 -8.22
N TYR A 184 -30.12 -16.88 -8.08
CA TYR A 184 -31.20 -16.09 -7.49
C TYR A 184 -30.98 -14.58 -7.73
N THR A 185 -31.99 -13.80 -7.41
CA THR A 185 -31.91 -12.33 -7.46
C THR A 185 -32.28 -11.73 -6.11
N VAL A 186 -31.66 -10.59 -5.78
CA VAL A 186 -31.94 -9.82 -4.57
C VAL A 186 -32.52 -8.47 -4.98
N PRO A 187 -33.83 -8.23 -4.81
CA PRO A 187 -34.44 -6.95 -5.15
C PRO A 187 -33.79 -5.80 -4.37
N THR A 188 -33.60 -4.68 -5.05
CA THR A 188 -33.06 -3.46 -4.49
C THR A 188 -33.95 -2.27 -4.78
N GLN A 189 -33.80 -1.19 -4.03
CA GLN A 189 -34.61 0.02 -4.22
C GLN A 189 -34.17 0.81 -5.45
N GLY A 190 -32.88 0.77 -5.75
CA GLY A 190 -32.26 1.41 -6.90
C GLY A 190 -31.36 0.46 -7.66
N TYR A 191 -30.92 0.87 -8.83
CA TYR A 191 -30.03 0.09 -9.69
C TYR A 191 -28.65 -0.10 -9.05
N PRO A 192 -28.18 -1.32 -8.76
CA PRO A 192 -26.81 -1.59 -8.36
C PRO A 192 -25.86 -1.45 -9.56
N GLN A 193 -25.59 -0.22 -9.96
CA GLN A 193 -25.00 0.10 -11.27
C GLN A 193 -23.50 -0.22 -11.35
N THR A 194 -22.82 -0.29 -10.23
CA THR A 194 -21.37 -0.41 -10.16
C THR A 194 -20.93 -1.79 -9.70
N SER A 195 -19.63 -2.04 -9.81
CA SER A 195 -19.02 -3.24 -9.25
C SER A 195 -19.13 -3.24 -7.73
N GLY A 196 -19.48 -4.36 -7.15
CA GLY A 196 -19.44 -4.56 -5.70
C GLY A 196 -18.00 -4.67 -5.17
N LEU A 197 -17.87 -4.59 -3.86
CA LEU A 197 -16.66 -4.93 -3.12
C LEU A 197 -16.89 -6.28 -2.45
N LEU A 198 -16.07 -7.27 -2.78
CA LEU A 198 -16.16 -8.61 -2.18
C LEU A 198 -15.07 -8.79 -1.14
N THR A 199 -15.42 -9.41 -0.02
CA THR A 199 -14.47 -9.88 0.99
C THR A 199 -14.68 -11.35 1.32
N THR A 200 -13.56 -12.04 1.50
CA THR A 200 -13.49 -13.45 1.93
C THR A 200 -12.94 -13.58 3.36
N ALA A 201 -12.80 -12.46 4.06
CA ALA A 201 -12.15 -12.40 5.38
C ALA A 201 -12.79 -13.31 6.44
N TYR A 202 -14.02 -13.75 6.21
CA TYR A 202 -14.77 -14.61 7.12
C TYR A 202 -15.07 -16.01 6.56
N GLU A 203 -14.67 -16.29 5.33
CA GLU A 203 -14.99 -17.53 4.62
C GLU A 203 -14.52 -18.78 5.38
N ASP A 204 -13.34 -18.73 5.98
CA ASP A 204 -12.81 -19.83 6.81
C ASP A 204 -13.62 -20.06 8.10
N GLN A 205 -14.43 -19.11 8.52
CA GLN A 205 -15.17 -19.17 9.79
C GLN A 205 -16.63 -19.57 9.59
N ASP A 206 -17.30 -19.04 8.56
CA ASP A 206 -18.71 -19.23 8.31
C ASP A 206 -19.04 -19.75 6.91
N GLY A 207 -18.05 -19.84 6.03
CA GLY A 207 -18.18 -20.35 4.67
C GLY A 207 -18.81 -19.36 3.69
N TYR A 208 -18.98 -18.09 4.07
CA TYR A 208 -19.61 -17.08 3.24
C TYR A 208 -18.62 -16.04 2.72
N ALA A 209 -18.79 -15.64 1.48
CA ALA A 209 -18.27 -14.40 0.94
C ALA A 209 -19.30 -13.27 1.16
N TYR A 210 -18.80 -12.04 1.36
CA TYR A 210 -19.62 -10.86 1.59
C TYR A 210 -19.40 -9.86 0.46
N VAL A 211 -20.50 -9.39 -0.14
CA VAL A 211 -20.48 -8.43 -1.26
C VAL A 211 -21.17 -7.15 -0.84
N TYR A 212 -20.42 -6.06 -0.84
CA TYR A 212 -20.89 -4.71 -0.53
C TYR A 212 -21.13 -3.95 -1.82
N PHE A 213 -22.30 -3.31 -1.94
CA PHE A 213 -22.66 -2.59 -3.15
C PHE A 213 -23.61 -1.43 -2.85
N PHE A 214 -23.67 -0.46 -3.77
CA PHE A 214 -24.61 0.65 -3.70
C PHE A 214 -25.75 0.47 -4.69
N ASP A 215 -26.90 1.04 -4.34
CA ASP A 215 -27.98 1.25 -5.28
C ASP A 215 -28.03 2.73 -5.75
N ASN A 216 -28.26 2.93 -7.03
CA ASN A 216 -28.48 4.24 -7.63
C ASN A 216 -29.88 4.74 -7.33
N TYR A 217 -30.08 5.22 -6.12
CA TYR A 217 -31.30 5.80 -5.57
C TYR A 217 -30.94 6.96 -4.64
N THR A 218 -31.90 7.79 -4.27
CA THR A 218 -31.68 8.88 -3.32
C THR A 218 -32.45 8.63 -2.04
N PRO A 219 -31.78 8.39 -0.91
CA PRO A 219 -30.34 8.23 -0.73
C PRO A 219 -29.79 6.89 -1.24
N GLY A 220 -28.60 6.91 -1.85
CA GLY A 220 -27.91 5.69 -2.27
C GLY A 220 -27.40 4.91 -1.07
N LYS A 221 -27.98 3.75 -0.84
CA LYS A 221 -27.71 2.91 0.33
C LYS A 221 -26.55 1.96 0.06
N LEU A 222 -25.64 1.82 1.02
CA LEU A 222 -24.71 0.71 1.00
C LEU A 222 -25.40 -0.54 1.51
N ARG A 223 -25.39 -1.56 0.68
CA ARG A 223 -25.98 -2.86 0.97
C ARG A 223 -24.92 -3.91 1.12
N VAL A 224 -25.24 -4.97 1.80
CA VAL A 224 -24.40 -6.16 1.90
C VAL A 224 -25.21 -7.41 1.58
N LEU A 225 -24.57 -8.32 0.90
CA LEU A 225 -25.07 -9.64 0.56
C LEU A 225 -24.02 -10.65 1.03
N ARG A 226 -24.42 -11.72 1.70
CA ARG A 226 -23.55 -12.88 1.91
C ARG A 226 -24.03 -14.07 1.10
N ASP A 227 -23.08 -14.76 0.49
CA ASP A 227 -23.37 -15.89 -0.39
C ASP A 227 -22.28 -16.95 -0.28
N LYS A 228 -22.60 -18.16 -0.68
CA LYS A 228 -21.67 -19.27 -0.85
C LYS A 228 -22.17 -20.20 -1.95
N PRO A 229 -21.28 -21.02 -2.52
CA PRO A 229 -21.67 -22.00 -3.54
C PRO A 229 -22.85 -22.88 -3.12
N GLY A 230 -23.76 -23.13 -4.05
CA GLY A 230 -24.94 -23.97 -3.85
C GLY A 230 -26.17 -23.26 -3.26
N MET A 231 -26.07 -21.97 -2.90
CA MET A 231 -27.25 -21.21 -2.51
C MET A 231 -28.12 -20.91 -3.74
N THR A 232 -29.43 -21.07 -3.57
CA THR A 232 -30.45 -20.84 -4.60
C THR A 232 -31.46 -19.75 -4.21
N GLU A 233 -31.26 -19.17 -3.05
CA GLU A 233 -32.01 -18.03 -2.52
C GLU A 233 -31.14 -17.20 -1.60
N VAL A 234 -31.54 -15.96 -1.39
CA VAL A 234 -30.82 -15.03 -0.53
C VAL A 234 -30.95 -15.44 0.94
N ASP A 235 -29.92 -15.22 1.72
CA ASP A 235 -29.98 -15.43 3.15
C ASP A 235 -30.76 -14.32 3.87
N HIS A 236 -32.03 -14.56 4.08
CA HIS A 236 -32.93 -13.62 4.77
C HIS A 236 -32.65 -13.46 6.28
N THR A 237 -31.80 -14.31 6.86
CA THR A 237 -31.45 -14.23 8.29
C THR A 237 -30.29 -13.27 8.55
N TYR A 238 -29.55 -12.96 7.48
CA TYR A 238 -28.42 -12.07 7.56
C TYR A 238 -28.90 -10.65 7.32
N THR A 239 -29.19 -9.90 8.39
CA THR A 239 -29.26 -8.45 8.21
C THR A 239 -29.89 -7.71 9.36
N THR A 240 -29.23 -7.59 10.43
CA THR A 240 -29.50 -6.47 11.32
C THR A 240 -28.35 -5.49 11.19
N MET A 241 -28.63 -4.29 10.81
CA MET A 241 -27.64 -3.25 10.63
C MET A 241 -27.99 -2.05 11.46
N GLU A 242 -26.99 -1.56 12.14
CA GLU A 242 -27.06 -0.35 12.92
C GLU A 242 -26.47 0.78 12.08
N THR A 243 -27.29 1.78 11.77
CA THR A 243 -26.82 3.00 11.12
C THR A 243 -26.93 4.16 12.08
N TYR A 244 -25.89 4.96 12.12
CA TYR A 244 -25.86 6.19 12.87
C TYR A 244 -26.45 7.33 12.03
N ASN A 245 -27.44 8.01 12.55
CA ASN A 245 -28.00 9.22 11.95
C ASN A 245 -27.29 10.43 12.58
N GLY A 246 -26.39 11.06 11.82
CA GLY A 246 -25.64 12.20 12.26
C GLY A 246 -26.45 13.43 12.64
N ASP A 247 -27.57 13.63 11.98
CA ASP A 247 -28.42 14.79 12.21
C ASP A 247 -29.18 14.71 13.54
N SER A 248 -29.63 13.51 13.91
CA SER A 248 -30.39 13.27 15.12
C SER A 248 -29.56 12.72 16.30
N GLY A 249 -28.38 12.22 16.05
CA GLY A 249 -27.60 11.47 17.02
C GLY A 249 -28.18 10.09 17.36
N GLU A 250 -29.16 9.63 16.60
CA GLU A 250 -29.88 8.40 16.83
C GLU A 250 -29.24 7.22 16.09
N VAL A 251 -29.12 6.10 16.78
CA VAL A 251 -28.76 4.83 16.16
C VAL A 251 -30.03 4.13 15.73
N THR A 252 -30.18 3.95 14.41
CA THR A 252 -31.31 3.18 13.84
C THR A 252 -30.84 1.77 13.51
N ILE A 253 -31.71 0.81 13.82
CA ILE A 253 -31.55 -0.59 13.43
C ILE A 253 -32.45 -0.83 12.23
N GLU A 254 -31.84 -1.14 11.07
CA GLU A 254 -32.56 -1.51 9.86
C GLU A 254 -32.47 -3.02 9.65
N THR A 255 -33.59 -3.62 9.30
CA THR A 255 -33.63 -5.01 8.84
C THR A 255 -33.51 -5.06 7.33
N GLY A 256 -32.88 -6.08 6.80
CA GLY A 256 -32.64 -6.22 5.37
C GLY A 256 -31.15 -6.13 5.00
N TYR A 257 -30.85 -5.81 3.75
CA TYR A 257 -29.47 -5.81 3.22
C TYR A 257 -28.79 -4.44 3.26
N VAL A 258 -29.35 -3.51 4.00
CA VAL A 258 -28.84 -2.14 4.10
C VAL A 258 -27.82 -2.04 5.22
N LEU A 259 -26.59 -1.67 4.90
CA LEU A 259 -25.52 -1.44 5.86
C LEU A 259 -25.44 0.02 6.29
N PHE A 260 -25.68 0.93 5.37
CA PHE A 260 -25.60 2.36 5.62
C PHE A 260 -26.54 3.14 4.72
N THR A 261 -27.21 4.13 5.29
CA THR A 261 -28.05 5.08 4.56
C THR A 261 -27.52 6.48 4.80
N PRO A 262 -26.99 7.18 3.77
CA PRO A 262 -26.59 8.57 3.93
C PRO A 262 -27.76 9.45 4.32
N SER A 263 -27.52 10.44 5.18
CA SER A 263 -28.53 11.39 5.66
C SER A 263 -28.12 12.84 5.39
N GLY A 264 -29.02 13.78 5.65
CA GLY A 264 -28.76 15.23 5.54
C GLY A 264 -28.20 15.62 4.17
N ALA A 265 -27.14 16.41 4.15
CA ALA A 265 -26.47 16.86 2.91
C ALA A 265 -25.81 15.71 2.12
N GLN A 266 -25.59 14.57 2.74
CA GLN A 266 -24.97 13.40 2.13
C GLN A 266 -25.99 12.48 1.46
N ALA A 267 -27.29 12.71 1.65
CA ALA A 267 -28.37 11.91 1.10
C ALA A 267 -28.53 12.12 -0.41
N GLN A 268 -27.60 11.59 -1.18
CA GLN A 268 -27.57 11.62 -2.63
C GLN A 268 -27.42 10.21 -3.20
N TYR A 269 -27.68 10.05 -4.51
CA TYR A 269 -27.49 8.77 -5.18
C TYR A 269 -26.00 8.40 -5.30
N ALA A 270 -25.71 7.10 -5.30
CA ALA A 270 -24.35 6.58 -5.40
C ALA A 270 -24.19 5.72 -6.66
N ILE A 271 -23.21 6.08 -7.48
CA ILE A 271 -22.83 5.36 -8.71
C ILE A 271 -21.31 5.04 -8.71
N CYS A 272 -20.72 4.89 -7.54
CA CYS A 272 -19.32 4.53 -7.39
C CYS A 272 -19.18 3.12 -6.80
N SER A 273 -18.13 2.43 -7.15
CA SER A 273 -17.73 1.21 -6.46
C SER A 273 -17.10 1.56 -5.11
N PRO A 274 -17.45 0.86 -4.03
CA PRO A 274 -16.74 1.00 -2.77
C PRO A 274 -15.34 0.42 -2.90
N ILE A 275 -14.40 1.00 -2.14
CA ILE A 275 -13.04 0.48 -1.98
C ILE A 275 -12.74 0.31 -0.50
N VAL A 276 -11.76 -0.52 -0.18
CA VAL A 276 -11.38 -0.84 1.20
C VAL A 276 -9.88 -0.62 1.40
N ASP A 277 -9.50 -0.15 2.58
CA ASP A 277 -8.10 -0.09 2.99
C ASP A 277 -7.66 -1.36 3.74
N GLY A 278 -6.37 -1.42 4.10
CA GLY A 278 -5.82 -2.55 4.85
C GLY A 278 -6.36 -2.70 6.29
N GLU A 279 -7.09 -1.71 6.79
CA GLU A 279 -7.74 -1.72 8.10
C GLU A 279 -9.22 -2.16 8.03
N GLY A 280 -9.73 -2.43 6.82
CA GLY A 280 -11.11 -2.82 6.59
C GLY A 280 -12.10 -1.65 6.56
N ASN A 281 -11.64 -0.41 6.46
CA ASN A 281 -12.53 0.74 6.28
C ASN A 281 -13.00 0.81 4.83
N ILE A 282 -14.29 1.01 4.63
CA ILE A 282 -14.89 1.15 3.30
C ILE A 282 -14.96 2.63 2.95
N TYR A 283 -14.43 2.98 1.78
CA TYR A 283 -14.47 4.33 1.25
C TYR A 283 -15.38 4.39 0.03
N PHE A 284 -16.16 5.44 -0.05
CA PHE A 284 -17.00 5.71 -1.20
C PHE A 284 -17.33 7.20 -1.31
N LYS A 285 -17.85 7.57 -2.45
CA LYS A 285 -18.43 8.88 -2.69
C LYS A 285 -19.82 8.75 -3.31
N ASN A 286 -20.61 9.78 -3.19
CA ASN A 286 -21.85 9.92 -3.95
C ASN A 286 -21.92 11.34 -4.53
N ASP A 287 -23.07 11.73 -5.07
CA ASP A 287 -23.24 13.04 -5.72
C ASP A 287 -23.36 14.22 -4.75
N SER A 288 -23.24 13.98 -3.46
CA SER A 288 -23.16 15.02 -2.45
C SER A 288 -21.83 15.79 -2.41
N ALA A 289 -20.84 15.36 -3.21
CA ALA A 289 -19.46 15.85 -3.20
C ALA A 289 -18.66 15.49 -1.92
N TYR A 290 -19.17 14.63 -1.04
CA TYR A 290 -18.46 14.12 0.11
C TYR A 290 -17.77 12.80 -0.21
N MET A 291 -16.53 12.64 0.27
CA MET A 291 -15.90 11.34 0.41
C MET A 291 -16.26 10.80 1.80
N MET A 292 -16.85 9.63 1.84
CA MET A 292 -17.29 8.98 3.07
C MET A 292 -16.40 7.79 3.40
N ARG A 293 -16.17 7.56 4.68
CA ARG A 293 -15.46 6.40 5.20
C ARG A 293 -16.34 5.71 6.24
N LEU A 294 -16.52 4.42 6.07
CA LEU A 294 -17.19 3.55 7.01
C LEU A 294 -16.13 2.71 7.73
N SER A 295 -16.18 2.72 9.05
CA SER A 295 -15.22 1.98 9.88
C SER A 295 -15.91 0.82 10.58
N SER A 296 -15.10 -0.13 11.05
CA SER A 296 -15.57 -1.24 11.86
C SER A 296 -16.15 -0.73 13.18
N ARG A 297 -17.12 -1.48 13.71
CA ARG A 297 -17.78 -1.17 14.98
C ARG A 297 -16.79 -1.09 16.13
N VAL A 298 -16.97 -0.10 16.99
CA VAL A 298 -16.26 0.00 18.26
C VAL A 298 -16.76 -1.08 19.23
N THR A 299 -15.84 -1.86 19.77
CA THR A 299 -16.13 -2.96 20.71
C THR A 299 -15.73 -2.66 22.14
N ALA A 300 -14.80 -1.72 22.34
CA ALA A 300 -14.39 -1.23 23.65
C ALA A 300 -13.85 0.19 23.56
N LEU A 301 -13.96 0.93 24.64
CA LEU A 301 -13.26 2.20 24.85
C LEU A 301 -12.25 2.01 25.99
N GLU A 302 -11.02 2.37 25.76
CA GLU A 302 -9.92 2.31 26.72
C GLU A 302 -9.43 3.73 27.04
N ILE A 303 -9.33 4.04 28.32
CA ILE A 303 -8.70 5.28 28.77
C ILE A 303 -7.19 5.05 28.79
N THR A 304 -6.52 5.41 27.71
CA THR A 304 -5.08 5.18 27.52
C THR A 304 -4.21 6.21 28.22
N ARG A 305 -4.78 7.35 28.59
CA ARG A 305 -4.19 8.31 29.51
C ARG A 305 -5.29 8.89 30.38
N GLN A 306 -5.03 8.87 31.70
CA GLN A 306 -5.94 9.45 32.67
C GLN A 306 -6.01 10.99 32.53
N PRO A 307 -7.13 11.63 32.89
CA PRO A 307 -7.21 13.08 32.95
C PRO A 307 -6.19 13.64 33.94
N GLU A 308 -5.85 14.91 33.77
CA GLU A 308 -4.91 15.61 34.66
C GLU A 308 -5.41 15.68 36.09
N ARG A 309 -6.72 15.60 36.27
CA ARG A 309 -7.38 15.66 37.58
C ARG A 309 -8.35 14.49 37.74
N THR A 310 -8.20 13.75 38.83
CA THR A 310 -9.10 12.65 39.24
C THR A 310 -9.65 12.80 40.66
N VAL A 311 -9.35 13.90 41.36
CA VAL A 311 -9.87 14.19 42.67
C VAL A 311 -10.69 15.45 42.67
N TYR A 312 -11.88 15.35 43.21
CA TYR A 312 -12.88 16.41 43.16
C TYR A 312 -13.52 16.60 44.52
N GLU A 313 -14.09 17.79 44.73
CA GLU A 313 -15.03 18.02 45.83
C GLU A 313 -16.45 17.70 45.37
N ILE A 314 -17.31 17.34 46.33
CA ILE A 314 -18.74 17.16 46.04
C ILE A 314 -19.32 18.46 45.51
N GLY A 315 -20.03 18.38 44.37
CA GLY A 315 -20.60 19.53 43.66
C GLY A 315 -19.71 20.13 42.59
N GLU A 316 -18.46 19.68 42.43
CA GLU A 316 -17.64 20.02 41.27
C GLU A 316 -18.06 19.17 40.03
N THR A 317 -17.73 19.65 38.85
CA THR A 317 -17.91 18.89 37.60
C THR A 317 -16.62 18.21 37.21
N PHE A 318 -16.73 17.04 36.59
CA PHE A 318 -15.58 16.31 36.04
C PHE A 318 -14.93 17.10 34.89
N ASP A 319 -13.60 17.15 34.88
CA ASP A 319 -12.79 17.73 33.83
C ASP A 319 -11.95 16.64 33.16
N GLY A 320 -12.20 16.40 31.87
CA GLY A 320 -11.47 15.44 31.05
C GLY A 320 -10.16 15.96 30.47
N ALA A 321 -9.68 17.13 30.86
CA ALA A 321 -8.44 17.72 30.34
C ALA A 321 -7.26 16.75 30.48
N GLY A 322 -6.51 16.58 29.39
CA GLY A 322 -5.37 15.67 29.32
C GLY A 322 -5.69 14.18 29.18
N MET A 323 -6.96 13.78 29.27
CA MET A 323 -7.38 12.40 29.03
C MET A 323 -7.12 12.00 27.58
N GLN A 324 -6.79 10.73 27.36
CA GLN A 324 -6.79 10.12 26.03
C GLN A 324 -7.64 8.86 26.02
N VAL A 325 -8.44 8.73 24.98
CA VAL A 325 -9.36 7.61 24.81
C VAL A 325 -9.12 6.92 23.48
N THR A 326 -8.93 5.62 23.54
CA THR A 326 -8.71 4.79 22.36
C THR A 326 -9.89 3.83 22.20
N ALA A 327 -10.46 3.80 21.01
CA ALA A 327 -11.46 2.80 20.63
C ALA A 327 -10.78 1.55 20.11
N LEU A 328 -11.22 0.39 20.58
CA LEU A 328 -10.93 -0.91 19.98
C LEU A 328 -12.04 -1.24 18.99
N LEU A 329 -11.66 -1.53 17.75
CA LEU A 329 -12.58 -1.85 16.67
C LEU A 329 -12.79 -3.37 16.55
N ALA A 330 -13.92 -3.79 15.96
CA ALA A 330 -14.25 -5.20 15.79
C ALA A 330 -13.25 -5.98 14.93
N ASN A 331 -12.47 -5.29 14.09
CA ASN A 331 -11.38 -5.87 13.29
C ASN A 331 -10.05 -5.97 14.06
N GLY A 332 -10.02 -5.63 15.37
CA GLY A 332 -8.82 -5.65 16.20
C GLY A 332 -7.92 -4.41 16.10
N MET A 333 -8.26 -3.46 15.26
CA MET A 333 -7.53 -2.20 15.15
C MET A 333 -7.91 -1.24 16.29
N THR A 334 -7.05 -0.29 16.55
CA THR A 334 -7.29 0.77 17.54
C THR A 334 -7.34 2.14 16.87
N ARG A 335 -8.09 3.07 17.49
CA ARG A 335 -8.22 4.43 17.00
C ARG A 335 -8.32 5.41 18.16
N ASP A 336 -7.58 6.51 18.08
CA ASP A 336 -7.76 7.63 18.98
C ASP A 336 -9.11 8.30 18.72
N VAL A 337 -9.95 8.34 19.74
CA VAL A 337 -11.30 8.91 19.71
C VAL A 337 -11.48 10.00 20.77
N THR A 338 -10.40 10.52 21.30
CA THR A 338 -10.38 11.52 22.38
C THR A 338 -11.29 12.72 22.09
N ASP A 339 -11.30 13.21 20.86
CA ASP A 339 -12.15 14.35 20.47
C ASP A 339 -13.62 13.98 20.23
N TYR A 340 -13.95 12.70 20.28
CA TYR A 340 -15.29 12.18 19.98
C TYR A 340 -16.00 11.58 21.19
N VAL A 341 -15.46 11.78 22.39
CA VAL A 341 -16.09 11.27 23.62
C VAL A 341 -16.86 12.35 24.35
N LYS A 342 -17.84 11.89 25.10
CA LYS A 342 -18.59 12.68 26.08
C LYS A 342 -18.62 11.97 27.43
N PHE A 343 -18.78 12.72 28.45
CA PHE A 343 -18.98 12.29 29.84
C PHE A 343 -19.98 13.22 30.51
N THR A 344 -20.43 12.84 31.70
CA THR A 344 -21.39 13.67 32.43
C THR A 344 -20.83 15.06 32.73
N ALA A 345 -21.66 16.08 32.49
CA ALA A 345 -21.40 17.46 32.92
C ALA A 345 -22.11 17.81 34.22
N GLU A 346 -22.82 16.85 34.84
CA GLU A 346 -23.52 17.06 36.09
C GLU A 346 -22.53 17.19 37.27
N PRO A 347 -22.86 17.98 38.28
CA PRO A 347 -22.07 18.06 39.50
C PRO A 347 -21.94 16.70 40.19
N LEU A 348 -20.74 16.36 40.63
CA LEU A 348 -20.42 15.10 41.30
C LEU A 348 -21.08 15.02 42.65
N THR A 349 -21.62 13.85 42.99
CA THR A 349 -22.27 13.53 44.25
C THR A 349 -21.38 12.63 45.11
N ALA A 350 -21.72 12.46 46.38
CA ALA A 350 -20.94 11.61 47.30
C ALA A 350 -20.92 10.12 46.90
N GLU A 351 -21.77 9.71 45.96
CA GLU A 351 -21.89 8.33 45.48
C GLU A 351 -21.05 8.06 44.24
N ASP A 352 -20.52 9.13 43.58
CA ASP A 352 -19.77 8.99 42.37
C ASP A 352 -18.34 8.54 42.64
N THR A 353 -18.02 7.33 42.24
CA THR A 353 -16.67 6.74 42.36
C THR A 353 -15.98 6.60 40.98
N GLU A 354 -16.75 6.75 39.91
CA GLU A 354 -16.27 6.61 38.54
C GLU A 354 -17.07 7.52 37.60
N ILE A 355 -16.42 7.94 36.54
CA ILE A 355 -17.03 8.69 35.45
C ILE A 355 -17.12 7.79 34.24
N THR A 356 -18.32 7.65 33.69
CA THR A 356 -18.55 6.95 32.43
C THR A 356 -18.18 7.85 31.25
N VAL A 357 -17.32 7.35 30.39
CA VAL A 357 -16.89 7.97 29.14
C VAL A 357 -17.52 7.19 27.99
N SER A 358 -18.24 7.85 27.11
CA SER A 358 -18.89 7.25 25.94
C SER A 358 -18.58 8.05 24.67
N LEU A 359 -18.78 7.44 23.51
CA LEU A 359 -18.71 8.19 22.25
C LEU A 359 -19.85 9.21 22.18
N ASP A 360 -19.51 10.42 21.73
CA ASP A 360 -20.49 11.41 21.34
C ASP A 360 -20.90 11.18 19.88
N LEU A 361 -21.92 10.38 19.68
CA LEU A 361 -22.38 9.99 18.34
C LEU A 361 -22.83 11.18 17.49
N THR A 362 -23.17 12.32 18.11
CA THR A 362 -23.54 13.52 17.36
C THR A 362 -22.34 14.17 16.65
N ARG A 363 -21.13 13.88 17.09
CA ARG A 363 -19.88 14.41 16.53
C ARG A 363 -19.26 13.52 15.45
N LEU A 364 -19.75 12.31 15.27
CA LEU A 364 -19.18 11.36 14.31
C LEU A 364 -19.59 11.64 12.87
N ASP A 365 -20.57 12.52 12.64
CA ASP A 365 -21.08 12.92 11.33
C ASP A 365 -20.79 14.39 11.00
N ILE A 366 -19.71 14.94 11.51
CA ILE A 366 -19.29 16.30 11.17
C ILE A 366 -18.81 16.30 9.71
N PRO A 367 -19.25 17.26 8.86
CA PRO A 367 -18.75 17.39 7.50
C PRO A 367 -17.20 17.41 7.46
N GLY A 368 -16.60 16.50 6.70
CA GLY A 368 -15.15 16.29 6.66
C GLY A 368 -14.56 15.45 7.80
N GLY A 369 -15.39 15.02 8.74
CA GLY A 369 -15.01 14.06 9.78
C GLY A 369 -15.20 12.60 9.37
N PRO A 370 -14.78 11.64 10.19
CA PRO A 370 -15.02 10.25 9.93
C PRO A 370 -16.51 9.93 10.13
N ASN A 371 -17.15 9.39 9.10
CA ASN A 371 -18.46 8.76 9.27
C ASN A 371 -18.25 7.35 9.81
N TRP A 372 -18.91 7.05 10.90
CA TRP A 372 -18.86 5.75 11.54
C TRP A 372 -20.13 4.97 11.18
N VAL A 373 -19.94 3.76 10.68
CA VAL A 373 -21.04 2.80 10.60
C VAL A 373 -20.79 1.71 11.61
N PHE A 374 -21.81 1.49 12.40
CA PHE A 374 -21.85 0.46 13.40
C PHE A 374 -22.79 -0.63 12.89
N TYR A 375 -22.26 -1.73 12.46
CA TYR A 375 -23.09 -2.87 12.10
C TYR A 375 -22.85 -3.99 13.09
N GLN A 376 -23.92 -4.67 13.37
CA GLN A 376 -23.83 -5.89 14.14
C GLN A 376 -22.93 -6.86 13.43
N ASN A 377 -22.41 -7.70 14.25
CA ASN A 377 -21.49 -8.68 13.83
C ASN A 377 -22.02 -9.41 12.58
N ARG A 378 -21.10 -9.85 11.76
CA ARG A 378 -21.31 -10.64 10.55
C ARG A 378 -22.09 -11.93 10.77
N ASP A 379 -22.25 -12.39 12.04
CA ASP A 379 -22.86 -13.68 12.39
C ASP A 379 -24.40 -13.66 12.28
N GLY A 380 -24.97 -12.57 11.76
CA GLY A 380 -26.40 -12.49 11.50
C GLY A 380 -27.28 -12.66 12.72
N GLN A 381 -26.77 -12.37 13.91
CA GLN A 381 -27.57 -12.42 15.13
C GLN A 381 -28.60 -11.30 15.08
N THR A 382 -29.80 -11.65 14.61
CA THR A 382 -30.95 -10.77 14.62
C THR A 382 -31.36 -10.48 16.06
N GLY A 383 -31.49 -9.19 16.40
CA GLY A 383 -32.10 -8.74 17.65
C GLY A 383 -31.17 -8.40 18.79
N GLN A 384 -29.86 -8.33 18.60
CA GLN A 384 -28.97 -7.68 19.55
C GLN A 384 -28.79 -6.21 19.15
N GLU A 385 -29.36 -5.33 19.92
CA GLU A 385 -29.04 -3.90 19.84
C GLU A 385 -27.54 -3.72 20.10
N TRP A 386 -26.86 -3.03 19.19
CA TRP A 386 -25.50 -2.60 19.50
C TRP A 386 -25.55 -1.56 20.60
N THR A 387 -24.90 -1.84 21.72
CA THR A 387 -24.71 -0.88 22.78
C THR A 387 -23.34 -0.24 22.59
N CYS A 388 -23.31 1.09 22.51
CA CYS A 388 -22.05 1.82 22.44
C CYS A 388 -21.23 1.49 23.68
N PRO A 389 -20.01 0.95 23.54
CA PRO A 389 -19.16 0.63 24.69
C PRO A 389 -18.78 1.91 25.43
N THR A 390 -18.56 1.77 26.71
CA THR A 390 -18.12 2.86 27.59
C THR A 390 -16.75 2.53 28.18
N GLY A 391 -15.96 3.57 28.43
CA GLY A 391 -14.80 3.53 29.31
C GLY A 391 -15.17 4.12 30.68
N THR A 392 -14.36 3.89 31.67
CA THR A 392 -14.53 4.47 32.99
C THR A 392 -13.25 5.14 33.46
N VAL A 393 -13.41 6.27 34.14
CA VAL A 393 -12.36 6.97 34.87
C VAL A 393 -12.71 6.92 36.34
N ASN A 394 -11.88 6.27 37.15
CA ASN A 394 -12.06 6.30 38.62
C ASN A 394 -11.75 7.69 39.15
N ILE A 395 -12.59 8.16 40.03
CA ILE A 395 -12.43 9.44 40.72
C ILE A 395 -12.46 9.23 42.25
N ASP A 396 -11.72 10.07 42.95
CA ASP A 396 -11.76 10.16 44.40
C ASP A 396 -12.46 11.45 44.83
N LEU A 397 -13.39 11.31 45.75
CA LEU A 397 -14.08 12.43 46.38
C LEU A 397 -13.56 12.58 47.82
N LYS A 398 -12.76 13.61 48.07
CA LYS A 398 -12.11 13.94 49.35
C LYS A 398 -11.18 12.89 49.95
N ASP A 399 -10.08 13.32 50.47
CA ASP A 399 -9.08 12.56 51.27
C ASP A 399 -8.42 11.34 50.60
N GLY A 400 -8.73 11.06 49.33
CA GLY A 400 -8.02 10.06 48.52
C GLY A 400 -6.60 10.52 48.13
N HIS A 401 -5.71 9.55 47.94
CA HIS A 401 -4.41 9.84 47.35
C HIS A 401 -4.54 9.98 45.82
N VAL A 402 -4.33 11.18 45.32
CA VAL A 402 -4.15 11.40 43.88
C VAL A 402 -2.73 11.79 43.65
N TYR A 403 -2.12 11.07 42.79
CA TYR A 403 -0.71 11.26 42.48
C TYR A 403 -0.53 12.05 41.17
N GLY A 404 0.33 13.09 41.24
CA GLY A 404 0.75 13.85 40.06
C GLY A 404 1.75 13.09 39.21
N GLN A 405 2.37 13.80 38.27
CA GLN A 405 3.46 13.23 37.48
C GLN A 405 4.62 12.83 38.41
N PRO A 406 5.28 11.70 38.15
CA PRO A 406 6.38 11.24 38.99
C PRO A 406 7.62 12.11 38.84
N VAL A 407 8.35 12.21 39.96
CA VAL A 407 9.73 12.67 39.92
C VAL A 407 10.62 11.43 39.90
N TRP A 408 11.40 11.32 38.85
CA TRP A 408 12.28 10.19 38.62
C TRP A 408 13.62 10.38 39.34
N THR A 409 14.12 9.32 39.92
CA THR A 409 15.47 9.25 40.50
C THR A 409 16.18 8.06 39.89
N TRP A 410 17.33 8.31 39.30
CA TRP A 410 18.23 7.32 38.74
C TRP A 410 19.44 7.13 39.63
N ASN A 411 19.71 5.90 40.01
CA ASN A 411 20.90 5.52 40.74
C ASN A 411 22.11 5.38 39.77
N ASP A 412 23.31 5.25 40.36
CA ASP A 412 24.54 5.11 39.59
C ASP A 412 24.62 3.75 38.86
N ASP A 413 23.92 2.74 39.34
CA ASP A 413 23.82 1.42 38.71
C ASP A 413 22.74 1.33 37.63
N PHE A 414 22.19 2.47 37.24
CA PHE A 414 21.07 2.59 36.28
C PHE A 414 19.76 1.96 36.72
N SER A 415 19.61 1.60 37.98
CA SER A 415 18.28 1.40 38.55
C SER A 415 17.57 2.74 38.75
N ALA A 416 16.25 2.73 38.71
CA ALA A 416 15.46 3.95 38.90
C ALA A 416 14.20 3.69 39.73
N TYR A 417 13.70 4.75 40.32
CA TYR A 417 12.39 4.76 40.94
C TYR A 417 11.66 6.08 40.64
N ALA A 418 10.35 6.02 40.72
CA ALA A 418 9.47 7.16 40.54
C ALA A 418 8.81 7.51 41.88
N GLU A 419 8.85 8.78 42.27
CA GLU A 419 8.14 9.31 43.41
C GLU A 419 6.94 10.14 42.98
N PHE A 420 5.76 9.76 43.44
CA PHE A 420 4.50 10.43 43.14
C PHE A 420 4.07 11.25 44.35
N ALA A 421 3.96 12.55 44.15
CA ALA A 421 3.42 13.42 45.21
C ALA A 421 1.89 13.41 45.16
N CYS A 422 1.24 13.32 46.30
CA CYS A 422 -0.20 13.51 46.39
C CYS A 422 -0.54 14.97 46.06
N THR A 423 -1.43 15.15 45.04
CA THR A 423 -1.85 16.50 44.59
C THR A 423 -2.96 17.10 45.45
N VAL A 424 -3.67 16.26 46.20
CA VAL A 424 -4.78 16.67 47.07
C VAL A 424 -4.28 17.20 48.38
N ASN A 425 -3.28 16.55 48.96
CA ASN A 425 -2.70 16.99 50.23
C ASN A 425 -1.17 16.88 50.18
N PRO A 426 -0.46 18.01 50.07
CA PRO A 426 1.01 18.01 50.01
C PRO A 426 1.72 17.49 51.26
N ARG A 427 0.98 17.20 52.34
CA ARG A 427 1.52 16.57 53.56
C ARG A 427 1.46 15.04 53.52
N HIS A 428 0.77 14.44 52.54
CA HIS A 428 0.79 13.01 52.38
C HIS A 428 2.18 12.53 51.95
N GLU A 429 2.58 11.36 52.45
CA GLU A 429 3.82 10.73 52.02
C GLU A 429 3.78 10.47 50.53
N LYS A 430 4.90 10.70 49.88
CA LYS A 430 5.02 10.38 48.45
C LYS A 430 4.98 8.87 48.25
N LEU A 431 4.23 8.45 47.24
CA LEU A 431 4.27 7.06 46.82
C LEU A 431 5.54 6.83 46.01
N ARG A 432 6.37 5.90 46.45
CA ARG A 432 7.57 5.46 45.72
C ARG A 432 7.32 4.12 45.07
N LEU A 433 7.60 4.05 43.77
CA LEU A 433 7.57 2.82 42.97
C LEU A 433 8.94 2.59 42.34
N ASP A 434 9.52 1.40 42.60
CA ASP A 434 10.75 1.00 41.94
C ASP A 434 10.44 0.66 40.44
N ALA A 435 11.26 1.15 39.55
CA ALA A 435 11.02 1.02 38.12
C ALA A 435 11.59 -0.29 37.55
N GLN A 436 10.86 -0.85 36.62
CA GLN A 436 11.41 -1.84 35.72
C GLN A 436 12.27 -1.12 34.66
N VAL A 437 13.57 -1.41 34.64
CA VAL A 437 14.49 -0.76 33.70
C VAL A 437 14.89 -1.75 32.60
N THR A 438 14.77 -1.29 31.37
CA THR A 438 15.29 -1.97 30.17
C THR A 438 16.36 -1.11 29.53
N SER A 439 17.24 -1.70 28.75
CA SER A 439 18.25 -0.91 28.02
C SER A 439 18.47 -1.44 26.61
N GLU A 440 18.74 -0.53 25.70
CA GLU A 440 19.10 -0.84 24.32
C GLU A 440 20.19 0.12 23.81
N ILE A 441 20.89 -0.29 22.81
CA ILE A 441 21.84 0.60 22.11
C ILE A 441 21.03 1.36 21.03
N THR A 442 20.75 2.61 21.30
CA THR A 442 19.99 3.48 20.39
C THR A 442 20.85 4.11 19.30
N THR A 443 22.12 4.26 19.59
CA THR A 443 23.13 4.66 18.60
C THR A 443 24.34 3.76 18.75
N GLY A 444 24.64 3.01 17.71
CA GLY A 444 25.85 2.17 17.69
C GLY A 444 27.12 3.04 17.66
N SER A 445 28.17 2.57 18.32
CA SER A 445 29.49 3.18 18.19
C SER A 445 30.10 2.93 16.81
N SER A 446 30.90 3.83 16.37
CA SER A 446 31.72 3.70 15.16
C SER A 446 33.19 3.80 15.50
N CYS A 447 34.03 3.77 14.51
CA CYS A 447 35.48 3.90 14.73
C CYS A 447 35.86 5.24 15.40
N LEU A 448 35.14 6.31 15.12
CA LEU A 448 35.46 7.67 15.58
C LEU A 448 34.39 8.27 16.48
N GLU A 449 33.17 7.81 16.31
CA GLU A 449 32.03 8.37 17.04
C GLU A 449 31.58 7.38 18.10
N GLY A 450 31.37 7.86 19.29
CA GLY A 450 30.79 7.09 20.37
C GLY A 450 29.34 6.80 20.10
N GLY A 451 28.85 5.71 20.62
CA GLY A 451 27.45 5.34 20.62
C GLY A 451 26.70 5.84 21.85
N ILE A 452 25.44 5.50 21.91
CA ILE A 452 24.54 5.79 23.03
C ILE A 452 23.80 4.52 23.42
N ARG A 453 23.88 4.17 24.68
CA ARG A 453 22.97 3.21 25.32
C ARG A 453 21.88 3.99 26.02
N THR A 454 20.65 3.69 25.71
CA THR A 454 19.49 4.28 26.37
C THR A 454 18.88 3.28 27.35
N TYR A 455 18.68 3.73 28.54
CA TYR A 455 17.97 3.02 29.60
C TYR A 455 16.58 3.61 29.70
N THR A 456 15.56 2.78 29.67
CA THR A 456 14.17 3.17 29.85
C THR A 456 13.64 2.58 31.14
N ALA A 457 13.29 3.44 32.06
CA ALA A 457 12.63 3.09 33.30
C ALA A 457 11.10 3.15 33.08
N LYS A 458 10.39 2.19 33.64
CA LYS A 458 8.94 2.07 33.54
C LYS A 458 8.34 1.74 34.91
N VAL A 459 7.31 2.47 35.29
CA VAL A 459 6.40 2.14 36.41
C VAL A 459 4.96 2.18 35.92
N VAL A 460 4.08 1.47 36.60
CA VAL A 460 2.64 1.50 36.35
C VAL A 460 1.94 1.89 37.65
N LEU A 461 1.12 2.92 37.60
CA LEU A 461 0.28 3.36 38.70
C LEU A 461 -1.14 3.52 38.18
N ASP A 462 -2.09 2.87 38.80
CA ASP A 462 -3.52 2.89 38.43
C ASP A 462 -3.80 2.61 36.94
N GLY A 463 -3.04 1.67 36.36
CA GLY A 463 -3.15 1.30 34.96
C GLY A 463 -2.43 2.24 33.99
N VAL A 464 -1.92 3.37 34.46
CA VAL A 464 -1.13 4.32 33.66
C VAL A 464 0.35 3.95 33.71
N THR A 465 0.96 3.91 32.55
CA THR A 465 2.39 3.68 32.42
C THR A 465 3.14 5.00 32.37
N TYR A 466 4.12 5.15 33.25
CA TYR A 466 5.06 6.26 33.26
C TYR A 466 6.43 5.76 32.86
N THR A 467 7.13 6.53 32.06
CA THR A 467 8.47 6.20 31.61
C THR A 467 9.41 7.38 31.73
N ASP A 468 10.66 7.09 31.99
CA ASP A 468 11.74 8.05 31.91
C ASP A 468 12.96 7.42 31.25
N VAL A 469 13.84 8.22 30.73
CA VAL A 469 15.00 7.73 30.00
C VAL A 469 16.29 8.37 30.49
N ARG A 470 17.33 7.55 30.59
CA ARG A 470 18.70 8.00 30.87
C ARG A 470 19.64 7.42 29.84
N THR A 471 20.54 8.22 29.34
CA THR A 471 21.51 7.77 28.34
C THR A 471 22.90 7.59 28.96
N GLN A 472 23.60 6.61 28.45
CA GLN A 472 25.01 6.35 28.75
C GLN A 472 25.81 6.41 27.43
N PRO A 473 26.83 7.24 27.38
CA PRO A 473 27.72 7.24 26.22
C PRO A 473 28.49 5.93 26.14
N ILE A 474 28.60 5.39 24.96
CA ILE A 474 29.48 4.27 24.61
C ILE A 474 30.70 4.88 23.94
N PRO A 475 31.89 4.57 24.40
CA PRO A 475 33.10 5.06 23.73
C PRO A 475 33.14 4.64 22.26
N ALA A 476 33.78 5.44 21.44
CA ALA A 476 34.09 5.03 20.07
C ALA A 476 34.98 3.77 20.07
N ASP A 477 34.69 2.88 19.13
CA ASP A 477 35.36 1.57 19.06
C ASP A 477 36.87 1.68 18.66
N GLY A 478 37.26 2.83 18.13
CA GLY A 478 38.57 3.00 17.52
C GLY A 478 38.70 2.26 16.19
N HIS A 479 39.75 2.52 15.49
CA HIS A 479 40.05 1.81 14.26
C HIS A 479 40.63 0.43 14.54
N LYS A 480 40.07 -0.61 13.93
CA LYS A 480 40.64 -1.97 13.94
C LYS A 480 41.51 -2.13 12.69
N LEU A 481 42.78 -1.81 12.85
CA LEU A 481 43.71 -1.71 11.74
C LEU A 481 44.37 -3.06 11.43
N SER A 482 44.43 -3.36 10.15
CA SER A 482 45.18 -4.49 9.60
C SER A 482 46.22 -3.94 8.64
N ALA A 483 47.48 -4.37 8.79
CA ALA A 483 48.56 -3.96 7.92
C ALA A 483 48.39 -4.57 6.53
N VAL A 484 48.58 -3.76 5.52
CA VAL A 484 48.67 -4.15 4.13
C VAL A 484 50.10 -3.90 3.68
N ALA A 485 50.76 -4.95 3.23
CA ALA A 485 52.15 -4.86 2.79
C ALA A 485 52.27 -4.02 1.51
N GLU A 486 53.43 -3.44 1.33
CA GLU A 486 53.76 -2.74 0.09
C GLU A 486 53.70 -3.68 -1.11
N VAL A 487 53.12 -3.20 -2.15
CA VAL A 487 53.20 -3.81 -3.48
C VAL A 487 54.08 -2.93 -4.34
N PRO A 488 55.28 -3.37 -4.67
CA PRO A 488 56.19 -2.54 -5.47
C PRO A 488 55.62 -2.29 -6.87
N ALA A 489 55.94 -1.12 -7.39
CA ALA A 489 55.55 -0.80 -8.76
C ALA A 489 56.32 -1.65 -9.78
N ALA A 490 55.63 -2.12 -10.77
CA ALA A 490 56.25 -2.77 -11.95
C ALA A 490 56.51 -1.75 -13.07
N CYS A 491 56.99 -2.21 -14.17
CA CYS A 491 57.24 -1.32 -15.29
C CYS A 491 56.00 -0.61 -15.82
N THR A 492 54.86 -1.32 -15.86
CA THR A 492 53.60 -0.84 -16.43
C THR A 492 52.48 -0.72 -15.39
N GLU A 493 52.67 -1.24 -14.22
CA GLU A 493 51.67 -1.24 -13.17
C GLU A 493 52.15 -0.42 -11.97
N ASN A 494 51.20 0.34 -11.46
CA ASN A 494 51.46 1.10 -10.25
C ASN A 494 51.60 0.14 -9.05
N GLY A 495 52.48 0.45 -8.16
CA GLY A 495 52.58 -0.17 -6.85
C GLY A 495 51.69 0.55 -5.82
N VAL A 496 51.66 0.01 -4.64
CA VAL A 496 50.94 0.60 -3.50
C VAL A 496 51.86 0.54 -2.28
N LYS A 497 52.05 1.66 -1.62
CA LYS A 497 52.82 1.74 -0.38
C LYS A 497 52.18 0.92 0.73
N ALA A 498 52.99 0.39 1.61
CA ALA A 498 52.50 -0.23 2.83
C ALA A 498 51.58 0.74 3.58
N HIS A 499 50.48 0.24 4.05
CA HIS A 499 49.47 1.03 4.74
C HIS A 499 48.63 0.13 5.68
N TRP A 500 47.71 0.73 6.39
CA TRP A 500 46.78 0.03 7.24
C TRP A 500 45.37 0.30 6.77
N VAL A 501 44.51 -0.72 6.84
CA VAL A 501 43.12 -0.62 6.53
C VAL A 501 42.28 -0.93 7.76
N CYS A 502 41.33 -0.08 8.05
CA CYS A 502 40.40 -0.39 9.11
C CYS A 502 39.37 -1.41 8.62
N SER A 503 39.28 -2.57 9.27
CA SER A 503 38.34 -3.64 8.92
C SER A 503 36.88 -3.29 9.17
N VAL A 504 36.59 -2.20 9.90
CA VAL A 504 35.23 -1.76 10.25
C VAL A 504 34.72 -0.67 9.32
N CYS A 505 35.53 0.39 9.09
CA CYS A 505 35.07 1.53 8.27
C CYS A 505 35.73 1.59 6.88
N GLY A 506 36.66 0.71 6.60
CA GLY A 506 37.36 0.65 5.30
C GLY A 506 38.32 1.79 5.01
N LYS A 507 38.54 2.73 5.95
CA LYS A 507 39.48 3.82 5.77
C LYS A 507 40.90 3.33 5.77
N LEU A 508 41.76 4.03 5.03
CA LEU A 508 43.16 3.74 4.87
C LEU A 508 43.99 4.70 5.73
N PHE A 509 45.07 4.18 6.33
CA PHE A 509 45.97 4.95 7.21
C PHE A 509 47.44 4.71 6.84
N ALA A 510 48.22 5.76 6.97
CA ALA A 510 49.67 5.70 6.74
C ALA A 510 50.47 5.18 7.96
N ASP A 511 49.81 5.06 9.13
CA ASP A 511 50.42 4.63 10.39
C ASP A 511 49.59 3.56 11.10
N ALA A 512 50.20 2.82 11.99
CA ALA A 512 49.58 1.74 12.75
C ALA A 512 48.62 2.24 13.85
N GLU A 513 48.68 3.49 14.20
CA GLU A 513 47.90 4.15 15.24
C GLU A 513 46.57 4.68 14.69
N GLY A 514 46.39 4.74 13.35
CA GLY A 514 45.21 5.22 12.70
C GLY A 514 44.97 6.72 12.82
N GLN A 515 46.05 7.48 12.94
CA GLN A 515 45.98 8.94 13.10
C GLN A 515 46.13 9.67 11.76
N ASN A 516 46.83 9.08 10.81
CA ASN A 516 47.09 9.67 9.51
C ASN A 516 46.22 8.98 8.43
N GLU A 517 44.96 9.42 8.30
CA GLU A 517 44.09 8.95 7.22
C GLU A 517 44.71 9.30 5.86
N THR A 518 44.66 8.37 4.94
CA THR A 518 45.23 8.51 3.61
C THR A 518 44.28 8.02 2.53
N THR A 519 44.69 8.20 1.30
CA THR A 519 43.89 7.73 0.15
C THR A 519 44.69 6.76 -0.70
N LEU A 520 43.99 5.92 -1.46
CA LEU A 520 44.64 4.99 -2.38
C LEU A 520 45.50 5.74 -3.40
N GLU A 521 45.13 6.95 -3.78
CA GLU A 521 45.87 7.80 -4.69
C GLU A 521 47.22 8.24 -4.06
N ALA A 522 47.20 8.67 -2.79
CA ALA A 522 48.41 9.05 -2.06
C ALA A 522 49.34 7.86 -1.77
N LEU A 523 48.79 6.67 -1.70
CA LEU A 523 49.53 5.42 -1.51
C LEU A 523 50.08 4.85 -2.81
N THR A 524 49.62 5.34 -3.94
CA THR A 524 50.04 4.82 -5.24
C THR A 524 51.50 5.13 -5.50
N ILE A 525 52.26 4.11 -5.83
CA ILE A 525 53.63 4.21 -6.31
C ILE A 525 53.52 4.16 -7.85
N PRO A 526 53.88 5.24 -8.53
CA PRO A 526 53.80 5.26 -10.00
C PRO A 526 54.59 4.13 -10.64
N ALA A 527 54.08 3.58 -11.69
CA ALA A 527 54.79 2.60 -12.51
C ALA A 527 56.14 3.12 -12.94
N LEU A 528 57.12 2.24 -12.89
CA LEU A 528 58.53 2.61 -13.08
C LEU A 528 58.84 3.02 -14.52
N GLY A 529 57.96 2.69 -15.44
CA GLY A 529 58.24 2.78 -16.86
C GLY A 529 59.28 1.73 -17.29
N HIS A 530 59.44 1.58 -18.55
CA HIS A 530 60.47 0.72 -19.08
C HIS A 530 61.79 1.47 -19.21
N LYS A 531 62.82 0.94 -18.58
CA LYS A 531 64.23 1.38 -18.82
C LYS A 531 64.82 0.44 -19.83
N THR A 532 64.93 0.90 -21.06
CA THR A 532 65.36 0.05 -22.15
C THR A 532 66.86 0.07 -22.36
N GLN A 533 67.40 -1.03 -22.80
CA GLN A 533 68.71 -1.17 -23.40
C GLN A 533 68.61 -1.80 -24.76
N LEU A 534 69.57 -1.44 -25.62
CA LEU A 534 69.58 -1.99 -26.95
C LEU A 534 70.28 -3.35 -26.92
N VAL A 535 69.60 -4.38 -27.37
CA VAL A 535 70.12 -5.76 -27.39
C VAL A 535 70.08 -6.30 -28.83
N GLY A 536 71.12 -7.00 -29.19
CA GLY A 536 71.14 -7.67 -30.47
C GLY A 536 71.44 -6.78 -31.70
N ALA A 537 71.87 -5.52 -31.47
CA ALA A 537 72.28 -4.66 -32.58
C ALA A 537 73.49 -5.27 -33.33
N LYS A 538 73.37 -5.33 -34.61
CA LYS A 538 74.39 -5.85 -35.50
C LYS A 538 74.56 -4.90 -36.71
N ALA A 539 75.72 -4.44 -36.92
CA ALA A 539 75.97 -3.62 -38.12
C ALA A 539 75.82 -4.44 -39.38
N ALA A 540 75.24 -3.85 -40.42
CA ALA A 540 75.20 -4.47 -41.74
C ALA A 540 76.63 -4.60 -42.29
N THR A 541 76.88 -5.71 -42.92
CA THR A 541 78.11 -5.92 -43.73
C THR A 541 77.79 -5.81 -45.21
N CYS A 542 78.75 -6.00 -46.02
CA CYS A 542 78.45 -5.98 -47.48
C CYS A 542 77.60 -7.15 -47.97
N THR A 543 77.53 -8.24 -47.22
CA THR A 543 76.80 -9.46 -47.63
C THR A 543 75.71 -9.90 -46.67
N GLU A 544 75.72 -9.33 -45.48
CA GLU A 544 74.74 -9.68 -44.47
C GLU A 544 73.99 -8.45 -43.99
N ASP A 545 72.70 -8.58 -43.82
CA ASP A 545 71.89 -7.56 -43.18
C ASP A 545 72.30 -7.35 -41.75
N GLY A 546 72.32 -6.11 -41.32
CA GLY A 546 72.39 -5.72 -39.96
C GLY A 546 71.07 -5.68 -39.24
N TYR A 547 71.04 -5.34 -38.02
CA TYR A 547 69.88 -5.17 -37.20
C TYR A 547 70.09 -4.01 -36.23
N THR A 548 69.09 -3.14 -36.09
CA THR A 548 69.21 -1.98 -35.22
C THR A 548 69.25 -2.36 -33.73
N GLY A 549 68.84 -3.58 -33.44
CA GLY A 549 68.72 -4.09 -32.07
C GLY A 549 67.35 -3.80 -31.48
N ASP A 550 66.88 -4.71 -30.63
CA ASP A 550 65.65 -4.55 -29.88
C ASP A 550 65.89 -3.68 -28.65
N GLU A 551 64.98 -2.75 -28.37
CA GLU A 551 64.96 -2.06 -27.09
C GLU A 551 64.27 -2.96 -26.08
N VAL A 552 65.07 -3.58 -25.21
CA VAL A 552 64.58 -4.51 -24.17
C VAL A 552 64.64 -3.82 -22.82
N CYS A 553 63.56 -3.91 -22.07
CA CYS A 553 63.52 -3.38 -20.73
C CYS A 553 64.52 -4.13 -19.80
N THR A 554 65.37 -3.41 -19.11
CA THR A 554 66.34 -3.99 -18.20
C THR A 554 65.75 -4.50 -16.88
N VAL A 555 64.47 -4.21 -16.62
CA VAL A 555 63.77 -4.58 -15.38
C VAL A 555 62.86 -5.77 -15.59
N CYS A 556 62.01 -5.76 -16.64
CA CYS A 556 61.02 -6.82 -16.90
C CYS A 556 61.41 -7.70 -18.09
N ASN A 557 62.46 -7.39 -18.80
CA ASN A 557 62.95 -8.07 -20.01
C ASN A 557 61.96 -8.05 -21.20
N GLU A 558 60.97 -7.19 -21.15
CA GLU A 558 60.06 -7.02 -22.29
C GLU A 558 60.71 -6.24 -23.42
N VAL A 559 60.43 -6.68 -24.63
CA VAL A 559 60.88 -5.94 -25.84
C VAL A 559 59.91 -4.79 -26.06
N VAL A 560 60.33 -3.61 -25.66
CA VAL A 560 59.50 -2.39 -25.79
C VAL A 560 59.40 -1.91 -27.21
N LYS A 561 60.47 -2.12 -27.95
CA LYS A 561 60.49 -1.79 -29.37
C LYS A 561 61.41 -2.76 -30.13
N LYS A 562 60.87 -3.38 -31.13
CA LYS A 562 61.66 -4.23 -32.02
C LYS A 562 62.53 -3.39 -32.94
N GLY A 563 63.73 -3.84 -33.11
CA GLY A 563 64.64 -3.27 -34.09
C GLY A 563 64.22 -3.51 -35.52
N GLU A 564 64.88 -2.85 -36.39
CA GLU A 564 64.65 -2.97 -37.85
C GLU A 564 65.89 -3.60 -38.50
N VAL A 565 65.63 -4.32 -39.57
CA VAL A 565 66.72 -4.88 -40.39
C VAL A 565 67.42 -3.75 -41.13
N ILE A 566 68.73 -3.68 -40.99
CA ILE A 566 69.57 -2.77 -41.76
C ILE A 566 70.01 -3.54 -42.99
N PRO A 567 69.56 -3.18 -44.19
CA PRO A 567 69.96 -3.90 -45.40
C PRO A 567 71.46 -3.96 -45.59
N ALA A 568 71.94 -5.08 -46.06
CA ALA A 568 73.36 -5.24 -46.43
C ALA A 568 73.84 -4.13 -47.39
N THR A 569 74.99 -3.58 -47.10
CA THR A 569 75.50 -2.40 -47.82
C THR A 569 75.99 -2.68 -49.23
N GLY A 570 76.04 -3.95 -49.62
CA GLY A 570 76.54 -4.34 -50.94
C GLY A 570 78.06 -4.15 -51.08
N HIS A 571 78.54 -4.75 -52.08
CA HIS A 571 79.95 -4.56 -52.38
C HIS A 571 80.15 -3.28 -53.23
N LYS A 572 80.97 -2.35 -52.74
CA LYS A 572 81.51 -1.27 -53.59
C LYS A 572 82.71 -1.81 -54.36
N THR A 573 82.42 -2.15 -55.57
CA THR A 573 83.56 -2.54 -56.47
C THR A 573 84.28 -1.32 -56.97
N GLN A 574 85.53 -1.29 -56.81
CA GLN A 574 86.42 -0.30 -57.37
C GLN A 574 87.07 -0.95 -58.61
N LEU A 575 86.89 -0.39 -59.72
CA LEU A 575 87.57 -0.83 -60.93
C LEU A 575 89.03 -0.45 -60.84
N VAL A 576 89.92 -1.44 -60.68
CA VAL A 576 91.35 -1.22 -60.73
C VAL A 576 91.71 -1.34 -62.21
N GLY A 577 92.20 -0.23 -62.76
CA GLY A 577 92.51 -0.11 -64.16
C GLY A 577 93.44 -1.20 -64.70
N ALA A 578 93.10 -1.74 -65.80
CA ALA A 578 93.90 -2.67 -66.53
C ALA A 578 95.21 -1.93 -67.00
N LYS A 579 96.38 -2.45 -66.70
CA LYS A 579 97.63 -2.05 -67.33
C LYS A 579 97.58 -2.54 -68.77
N ALA A 580 97.70 -1.62 -69.69
CA ALA A 580 97.94 -1.94 -71.07
C ALA A 580 99.33 -2.60 -71.20
N ALA A 581 99.47 -3.59 -72.02
CA ALA A 581 100.69 -4.28 -72.36
C ALA A 581 101.63 -3.36 -73.12
#